data_5d86c2f4c3af4e206f9daa08582fa9f6
#
_entry.id   5d86c2f4c3af4e206f9daa08582fa9f6
#
_cell.length_a   1.000
_cell.length_b   1.000
_cell.length_c   1.000
_cell.angle_alpha   90.00
_cell.angle_beta   90.00
_cell.angle_gamma   90.00
#
_symmetry.space_group_name_H-M   'P 1'
#
loop_
_entity.id
_entity.type
_entity.pdbx_description
1 polymer ?
#
loop_
_entity_poly.entity_id
_entity_poly.type
_entity_poly.pdbx_seq_one_letter_code
_entity_poly.pdbx_strand_id
1 'polypeptide(L)'
;MKTMKKLWFLMAALTATLLLCVVSASACTMVYVGSNLTADGSSFMARSEDYSNSYNKIAYVNPTGKYAAGSTYNGCYGFTHTFNHDSYAYTATSDDNLSGTCPDCGQTHPHTPMEEVGTNEKGVSVSAMVTLNAQKAVTKADPMVNGGMCESDMATILLSEAASAKEGVDLLLNIYKTTGAQEKSGVLIGDQSEIWYVENYTGHTYIAVKLTSDMIAINPNMGAIGLVDLDDTANVIASENLISVAKTAGTYVGDETANTINVFKSYCGYATKSPNARLVNGMNYFLGENTMTAASLTPDDYTISNVKDGSIVALYTNIQNMLGPINAQTMVDFYKVDGIGNTSNLEWHIFQIKSSGAMETATIEWLAMEHGQYTVAIPYFPVLTTDMYEGYKFGGVKKTTTAVAPTDPYGTYPKGSNYVVLPEGWEQGYYWSVNALSNYALSNLCSAEDNALIHKELAKMQQVCYDKAAEMKDAIASMDTASAKTYATAQSAALAKQAHQLTLELYKHIVSHEHTFGDWETTTPPTCKDEGAATQTCKFCTKTQNKILPKATEHSWDDGVVSKPATTEAIGDKTFTCKICQATKTETIPVVVSSPNTGDSFSIALSALTMVLSMSGAALVIKKKVF
;
A
#
# COMPACT_ATOMS: atom_id res chain seq x y z
N MET A 1 35.97 -45.46 23.73
CA MET A 1 35.57 -45.24 22.34
C MET A 1 34.08 -45.45 22.09
N LYS A 2 33.39 -46.48 22.55
CA LYS A 2 31.95 -46.68 22.31
C LYS A 2 31.04 -45.66 22.99
N THR A 3 31.43 -45.14 24.19
CA THR A 3 30.66 -44.14 24.91
C THR A 3 30.77 -42.74 24.32
N MET A 4 31.93 -42.35 23.79
CA MET A 4 32.13 -41.06 23.09
C MET A 4 31.38 -41.02 21.74
N LYS A 5 31.28 -42.14 21.03
CA LYS A 5 30.48 -42.17 19.78
C LYS A 5 28.99 -42.03 20.05
N LYS A 6 28.46 -42.56 21.15
CA LYS A 6 27.07 -42.37 21.58
C LYS A 6 26.79 -40.91 21.96
N LEU A 7 27.72 -40.27 22.65
CA LEU A 7 27.61 -38.85 23.02
C LEU A 7 27.62 -37.94 21.81
N TRP A 8 28.48 -38.24 20.80
CA TRP A 8 28.51 -37.52 19.54
C TRP A 8 27.22 -37.72 18.69
N PHE A 9 26.65 -38.91 18.69
CA PHE A 9 25.36 -39.18 18.04
C PHE A 9 24.18 -38.49 18.76
N LEU A 10 24.21 -38.41 20.09
CA LEU A 10 23.18 -37.66 20.83
C LEU A 10 23.32 -36.15 20.64
N MET A 11 24.53 -35.59 20.60
CA MET A 11 24.75 -34.17 20.30
C MET A 11 24.40 -33.84 18.86
N ALA A 12 24.71 -34.69 17.88
CA ALA A 12 24.33 -34.49 16.50
C ALA A 12 22.81 -34.64 16.27
N ALA A 13 22.14 -35.53 17.03
CA ALA A 13 20.68 -35.63 17.05
C ALA A 13 20.02 -34.42 17.73
N LEU A 14 20.61 -33.90 18.81
CA LEU A 14 20.10 -32.71 19.49
C LEU A 14 20.31 -31.43 18.67
N THR A 15 21.46 -31.30 17.98
CA THR A 15 21.68 -30.19 17.02
C THR A 15 20.82 -30.31 15.77
N ALA A 16 20.56 -31.54 15.26
CA ALA A 16 19.62 -31.74 14.15
C ALA A 16 18.18 -31.45 14.56
N THR A 17 17.78 -31.71 15.82
CA THR A 17 16.44 -31.39 16.34
C THR A 17 16.29 -29.90 16.65
N LEU A 18 17.37 -29.20 16.98
CA LEU A 18 17.35 -27.73 17.16
C LEU A 18 17.42 -26.94 15.84
N LEU A 19 17.88 -27.58 14.74
CA LEU A 19 17.88 -26.98 13.39
C LEU A 19 16.58 -27.25 12.60
N LEU A 20 15.65 -28.06 13.16
CA LEU A 20 14.36 -28.39 12.52
C LEU A 20 13.16 -27.61 13.05
N CYS A 21 13.36 -26.57 13.85
CA CYS A 21 12.29 -25.73 14.41
C CYS A 21 12.41 -24.24 14.08
N VAL A 22 12.92 -23.89 12.92
CA VAL A 22 12.58 -22.62 12.28
C VAL A 22 11.80 -22.95 11.01
N VAL A 23 10.67 -23.58 11.17
CA VAL A 23 9.55 -23.31 10.29
C VAL A 23 9.17 -21.89 10.67
N SER A 24 9.57 -20.92 9.88
CA SER A 24 8.95 -19.60 9.89
C SER A 24 7.47 -19.87 9.69
N ALA A 25 6.70 -19.85 10.78
CA ALA A 25 5.26 -19.88 10.69
C ALA A 25 4.89 -18.60 9.95
N SER A 26 4.60 -18.72 8.68
CA SER A 26 3.96 -17.68 7.89
C SER A 26 2.74 -17.25 8.67
N ALA A 27 2.63 -15.97 8.98
CA ALA A 27 1.64 -15.60 9.96
C ALA A 27 1.27 -14.11 9.85
N CYS A 28 0.12 -13.86 9.22
CA CYS A 28 -0.52 -12.56 9.04
C CYS A 28 -0.65 -11.77 10.35
N THR A 29 -0.66 -10.46 10.28
CA THR A 29 -0.95 -9.59 11.43
C THR A 29 -2.08 -8.64 11.07
N MET A 30 -3.22 -8.86 11.71
CA MET A 30 -4.41 -8.02 11.57
C MET A 30 -4.46 -6.99 12.68
N VAL A 31 -4.93 -5.77 12.36
CA VAL A 31 -5.13 -4.71 13.35
C VAL A 31 -6.37 -3.89 13.02
N TYR A 32 -7.09 -3.53 14.06
CA TYR A 32 -8.19 -2.58 14.03
C TYR A 32 -7.92 -1.41 14.98
N VAL A 33 -8.27 -0.19 14.57
CA VAL A 33 -8.24 1.01 15.40
C VAL A 33 -9.55 1.76 15.24
N GLY A 34 -10.23 1.99 16.34
CA GLY A 34 -11.52 2.68 16.37
C GLY A 34 -11.40 4.19 16.16
N SER A 35 -12.47 4.79 15.63
CA SER A 35 -12.49 6.18 15.17
C SER A 35 -12.25 7.24 16.25
N ASN A 36 -12.57 6.96 17.53
CA ASN A 36 -12.30 7.88 18.64
C ASN A 36 -10.81 7.98 18.99
N LEU A 37 -9.98 7.06 18.50
CA LEU A 37 -8.54 7.01 18.75
C LEU A 37 -7.72 7.65 17.62
N THR A 38 -8.38 8.19 16.61
CA THR A 38 -7.72 8.66 15.38
C THR A 38 -7.80 10.17 15.22
N ALA A 39 -6.86 10.72 14.45
CA ALA A 39 -6.74 12.17 14.26
C ALA A 39 -7.90 12.79 13.48
N ASP A 40 -8.52 12.03 12.57
CA ASP A 40 -9.54 12.52 11.64
C ASP A 40 -10.91 11.86 11.81
N GLY A 41 -11.05 10.99 12.82
CA GLY A 41 -12.29 10.25 13.09
C GLY A 41 -12.53 9.08 12.11
N SER A 42 -11.53 8.63 11.37
CA SER A 42 -11.58 7.39 10.60
C SER A 42 -11.34 6.19 11.50
N SER A 43 -11.97 5.05 11.23
CA SER A 43 -11.50 3.77 11.73
C SER A 43 -10.46 3.18 10.78
N PHE A 44 -9.52 2.41 11.33
CA PHE A 44 -8.58 1.65 10.51
C PHE A 44 -8.82 0.15 10.67
N MET A 45 -8.92 -0.56 9.57
CA MET A 45 -8.82 -2.01 9.53
C MET A 45 -7.69 -2.39 8.57
N ALA A 46 -6.78 -3.24 9.02
CA ALA A 46 -5.57 -3.52 8.28
C ALA A 46 -5.05 -4.93 8.53
N ARG A 47 -4.27 -5.46 7.58
CA ARG A 47 -3.62 -6.75 7.69
C ARG A 47 -2.32 -6.76 6.87
N SER A 48 -1.30 -7.48 7.37
CA SER A 48 -0.25 -8.02 6.51
C SER A 48 -0.56 -9.45 6.15
N GLU A 49 -0.25 -9.83 4.92
CA GLU A 49 -0.19 -11.22 4.54
C GLU A 49 1.24 -11.71 4.63
N ASP A 50 1.43 -12.72 5.47
CA ASP A 50 2.75 -13.29 5.71
C ASP A 50 2.74 -14.76 5.31
N TYR A 51 3.39 -15.07 4.21
CA TYR A 51 3.52 -16.45 3.76
C TYR A 51 4.93 -16.71 3.21
N SER A 52 5.14 -17.82 2.56
CA SER A 52 6.42 -18.10 1.93
C SER A 52 6.76 -17.02 0.90
N ASN A 53 7.96 -16.43 1.00
CA ASN A 53 8.45 -15.49 0.00
C ASN A 53 8.62 -16.09 -1.41
N SER A 54 8.11 -17.30 -1.66
CA SER A 54 8.02 -17.93 -2.98
C SER A 54 6.74 -17.57 -3.75
N TYR A 55 5.85 -16.76 -3.19
CA TYR A 55 4.64 -16.26 -3.84
C TYR A 55 4.79 -14.82 -4.27
N ASN A 56 4.14 -14.46 -5.35
CA ASN A 56 4.04 -13.11 -5.88
C ASN A 56 2.61 -12.63 -5.71
N LYS A 57 2.43 -11.39 -5.30
CA LYS A 57 1.10 -10.77 -5.24
C LYS A 57 0.87 -9.87 -6.43
N ILE A 58 -0.36 -9.91 -6.93
CA ILE A 58 -0.89 -9.01 -7.95
C ILE A 58 -2.08 -8.25 -7.39
N ALA A 59 -2.33 -7.04 -7.92
CA ALA A 59 -3.52 -6.27 -7.59
C ALA A 59 -4.23 -5.80 -8.87
N TYR A 60 -5.55 -5.89 -8.86
CA TYR A 60 -6.40 -5.59 -10.01
C TYR A 60 -7.81 -5.17 -9.59
N VAL A 61 -8.62 -4.81 -10.57
CA VAL A 61 -10.04 -4.51 -10.36
C VAL A 61 -10.88 -5.52 -11.12
N ASN A 62 -11.82 -6.13 -10.43
CA ASN A 62 -12.86 -6.96 -11.04
C ASN A 62 -14.03 -6.08 -11.48
N PRO A 63 -14.47 -6.16 -12.73
CA PRO A 63 -15.61 -5.39 -13.19
C PRO A 63 -16.93 -5.93 -12.66
N THR A 64 -17.95 -5.06 -12.60
CA THR A 64 -19.34 -5.48 -12.34
C THR A 64 -19.75 -6.60 -13.31
N GLY A 65 -20.40 -7.63 -12.80
CA GLY A 65 -20.86 -8.76 -13.60
C GLY A 65 -19.78 -9.75 -14.03
N LYS A 66 -18.56 -9.68 -13.44
CA LYS A 66 -17.56 -10.74 -13.64
C LYS A 66 -18.14 -12.12 -13.36
N TYR A 67 -18.94 -12.24 -12.32
CA TYR A 67 -19.75 -13.40 -12.01
C TYR A 67 -21.21 -13.04 -12.23
N ALA A 68 -21.86 -13.72 -13.16
CA ALA A 68 -23.27 -13.46 -13.48
C ALA A 68 -24.22 -14.10 -12.44
N ALA A 69 -25.39 -13.53 -12.26
CA ALA A 69 -26.46 -14.11 -11.45
C ALA A 69 -26.74 -15.55 -11.87
N GLY A 70 -26.82 -16.48 -10.89
CA GLY A 70 -27.04 -17.91 -11.10
C GLY A 70 -25.80 -18.69 -11.58
N SER A 71 -24.66 -18.04 -11.83
CA SER A 71 -23.40 -18.75 -12.12
C SER A 71 -22.82 -19.37 -10.86
N THR A 72 -22.04 -20.45 -11.03
CA THR A 72 -21.39 -21.15 -9.92
C THR A 72 -19.92 -20.79 -9.84
N TYR A 73 -19.48 -20.32 -8.69
CA TYR A 73 -18.08 -20.22 -8.29
C TYR A 73 -17.57 -21.60 -7.85
N ASN A 74 -16.36 -21.92 -8.23
CA ASN A 74 -15.69 -23.16 -7.82
C ASN A 74 -14.34 -22.80 -7.20
N GLY A 75 -14.26 -22.86 -5.88
CA GLY A 75 -13.04 -22.59 -5.11
C GLY A 75 -11.98 -23.67 -5.26
N CYS A 76 -10.75 -23.33 -4.87
CA CYS A 76 -9.58 -24.22 -5.04
C CYS A 76 -9.70 -25.55 -4.31
N TYR A 77 -10.36 -25.57 -3.15
CA TYR A 77 -10.47 -26.74 -2.28
C TYR A 77 -11.81 -27.47 -2.39
N GLY A 78 -12.59 -27.20 -3.46
CA GLY A 78 -13.87 -27.84 -3.71
C GLY A 78 -15.07 -27.09 -3.12
N PHE A 79 -14.88 -25.91 -2.53
CA PHE A 79 -15.96 -25.01 -2.17
C PHE A 79 -16.73 -24.58 -3.41
N THR A 80 -18.05 -24.48 -3.32
CA THR A 80 -18.90 -23.98 -4.40
C THR A 80 -19.91 -22.98 -3.87
N HIS A 81 -20.16 -21.93 -4.64
CA HIS A 81 -21.14 -20.90 -4.34
C HIS A 81 -21.91 -20.50 -5.59
N THR A 82 -23.20 -20.23 -5.48
CA THR A 82 -24.03 -19.73 -6.58
C THR A 82 -24.37 -18.27 -6.33
N PHE A 83 -23.99 -17.38 -7.24
CA PHE A 83 -24.23 -15.94 -7.09
C PHE A 83 -25.73 -15.60 -7.21
N ASN A 84 -26.23 -14.77 -6.29
CA ASN A 84 -27.62 -14.37 -6.27
C ASN A 84 -27.93 -13.23 -7.27
N HIS A 85 -26.94 -12.45 -7.62
CA HIS A 85 -27.01 -11.34 -8.59
C HIS A 85 -25.69 -11.22 -9.33
N ASP A 86 -25.64 -10.37 -10.34
CA ASP A 86 -24.37 -10.01 -11.01
C ASP A 86 -23.42 -9.38 -9.99
N SER A 87 -22.18 -9.85 -9.93
CA SER A 87 -21.20 -9.38 -8.94
C SER A 87 -20.97 -7.88 -9.03
N TYR A 88 -20.78 -7.23 -7.89
CA TYR A 88 -20.30 -5.86 -7.83
C TYR A 88 -18.87 -5.76 -8.39
N ALA A 89 -18.49 -4.56 -8.87
CA ALA A 89 -17.08 -4.27 -9.12
C ALA A 89 -16.31 -4.15 -7.81
N TYR A 90 -15.06 -4.63 -7.76
CA TYR A 90 -14.24 -4.55 -6.56
C TYR A 90 -12.74 -4.55 -6.88
N THR A 91 -11.94 -3.88 -6.03
CA THR A 91 -10.48 -4.03 -5.99
C THR A 91 -10.13 -5.35 -5.34
N ALA A 92 -9.07 -5.99 -5.78
CA ALA A 92 -8.58 -7.22 -5.16
C ALA A 92 -7.05 -7.30 -5.19
N THR A 93 -6.49 -7.85 -4.11
CA THR A 93 -5.13 -8.39 -4.10
C THR A 93 -5.20 -9.89 -3.99
N SER A 94 -4.42 -10.58 -4.80
CA SER A 94 -4.48 -12.03 -4.98
C SER A 94 -3.08 -12.60 -5.15
N ASP A 95 -2.94 -13.88 -4.87
CA ASP A 95 -1.81 -14.64 -5.38
C ASP A 95 -1.79 -14.58 -6.91
N ASP A 96 -0.59 -14.54 -7.47
CA ASP A 96 -0.43 -14.61 -8.90
C ASP A 96 -0.86 -15.98 -9.41
N ASN A 97 -1.93 -15.98 -10.18
CA ASN A 97 -2.52 -17.21 -10.74
C ASN A 97 -1.74 -17.71 -11.96
N LEU A 98 -0.51 -18.15 -11.70
CA LEU A 98 0.48 -18.54 -12.69
C LEU A 98 0.17 -19.87 -13.41
N SER A 99 1.08 -20.29 -14.26
CA SER A 99 1.05 -21.58 -14.96
C SER A 99 1.57 -22.72 -14.06
N GLY A 100 1.07 -23.93 -14.29
CA GLY A 100 1.52 -25.15 -13.59
C GLY A 100 0.53 -25.64 -12.55
N THR A 101 1.01 -26.34 -11.53
CA THR A 101 0.18 -26.84 -10.43
C THR A 101 0.26 -25.89 -9.27
N CYS A 102 -0.88 -25.46 -8.74
CA CYS A 102 -0.95 -24.65 -7.54
C CYS A 102 -0.36 -25.43 -6.36
N PRO A 103 0.62 -24.87 -5.64
CA PRO A 103 1.23 -25.56 -4.51
C PRO A 103 0.29 -25.72 -3.31
N ASP A 104 -0.72 -24.85 -3.20
CA ASP A 104 -1.64 -24.85 -2.07
C ASP A 104 -2.82 -25.81 -2.29
N CYS A 105 -3.51 -25.72 -3.41
CA CYS A 105 -4.68 -26.54 -3.69
C CYS A 105 -4.44 -27.74 -4.62
N GLY A 106 -3.27 -27.86 -5.24
CA GLY A 106 -2.92 -28.93 -6.16
C GLY A 106 -3.61 -28.88 -7.53
N GLN A 107 -4.40 -27.85 -7.83
CA GLN A 107 -5.08 -27.69 -9.12
C GLN A 107 -4.14 -27.12 -10.19
N THR A 108 -4.49 -27.33 -11.46
CA THR A 108 -3.74 -26.75 -12.58
C THR A 108 -4.12 -25.29 -12.80
N HIS A 109 -3.12 -24.42 -12.95
CA HIS A 109 -3.32 -23.02 -13.29
C HIS A 109 -3.77 -22.81 -14.75
N PRO A 110 -4.51 -21.73 -15.08
CA PRO A 110 -5.11 -20.83 -14.11
C PRO A 110 -6.28 -21.53 -13.39
N HIS A 111 -6.33 -21.39 -12.07
CA HIS A 111 -7.50 -21.77 -11.27
C HIS A 111 -8.24 -20.52 -10.81
N THR A 112 -9.26 -20.69 -9.97
CA THR A 112 -9.96 -19.58 -9.33
C THR A 112 -8.94 -18.70 -8.56
N PRO A 113 -9.00 -17.36 -8.69
CA PRO A 113 -8.11 -16.47 -7.97
C PRO A 113 -8.19 -16.70 -6.46
N MET A 114 -7.07 -16.59 -5.78
CA MET A 114 -6.97 -16.57 -4.32
C MET A 114 -6.96 -15.13 -3.85
N GLU A 115 -8.12 -14.47 -3.92
CA GLU A 115 -8.33 -13.10 -3.48
C GLU A 115 -8.53 -13.07 -1.96
N GLU A 116 -7.83 -12.18 -1.28
CA GLU A 116 -7.81 -12.16 0.18
C GLU A 116 -8.27 -10.84 0.77
N VAL A 117 -8.26 -9.79 -0.05
CA VAL A 117 -8.54 -8.41 0.36
C VAL A 117 -9.08 -7.58 -0.79
N GLY A 118 -9.88 -6.58 -0.46
CA GLY A 118 -10.37 -5.57 -1.39
C GLY A 118 -11.53 -4.77 -0.85
N THR A 119 -12.04 -3.87 -1.70
CA THR A 119 -13.26 -3.08 -1.45
C THR A 119 -14.12 -3.06 -2.70
N ASN A 120 -15.42 -3.25 -2.53
CA ASN A 120 -16.36 -3.21 -3.64
C ASN A 120 -16.96 -1.81 -3.89
N GLU A 121 -17.69 -1.67 -5.00
CA GLU A 121 -18.34 -0.41 -5.39
C GLU A 121 -19.45 0.07 -4.44
N LYS A 122 -19.84 -0.75 -3.46
CA LYS A 122 -20.77 -0.39 -2.36
C LYS A 122 -20.02 0.12 -1.13
N GLY A 123 -18.69 0.14 -1.15
CA GLY A 123 -17.85 0.58 -0.05
C GLY A 123 -17.62 -0.49 1.01
N VAL A 124 -17.97 -1.73 0.76
CA VAL A 124 -17.67 -2.86 1.64
C VAL A 124 -16.23 -3.29 1.45
N SER A 125 -15.44 -3.25 2.51
CA SER A 125 -14.06 -3.71 2.55
C SER A 125 -13.97 -5.04 3.29
N VAL A 126 -13.20 -5.98 2.75
CA VAL A 126 -12.98 -7.32 3.32
C VAL A 126 -11.49 -7.57 3.43
N SER A 127 -11.05 -8.13 4.56
CA SER A 127 -9.68 -8.61 4.78
C SER A 127 -9.76 -9.94 5.53
N ALA A 128 -9.42 -11.02 4.86
CA ALA A 128 -9.44 -12.37 5.41
C ALA A 128 -8.05 -12.79 5.90
N MET A 129 -7.98 -13.64 6.92
CA MET A 129 -6.75 -14.15 7.52
C MET A 129 -6.91 -15.63 7.88
N VAL A 130 -6.08 -16.48 7.36
CA VAL A 130 -5.83 -17.84 7.83
C VAL A 130 -4.47 -17.85 8.59
N THR A 131 -4.17 -18.65 9.58
CA THR A 131 -4.99 -19.66 10.26
C THR A 131 -5.09 -19.28 11.73
N LEU A 132 -6.27 -19.24 12.30
CA LEU A 132 -6.39 -19.15 13.74
C LEU A 132 -5.90 -20.45 14.38
N ASN A 133 -5.26 -20.33 15.53
CA ASN A 133 -4.75 -21.50 16.24
C ASN A 133 -5.83 -22.06 17.17
N ALA A 134 -6.48 -23.15 16.78
CA ALA A 134 -7.53 -23.77 17.56
C ALA A 134 -7.00 -24.88 18.48
N GLN A 135 -7.69 -25.11 19.61
CA GLN A 135 -7.47 -26.27 20.47
C GLN A 135 -7.87 -27.57 19.73
N LYS A 136 -7.04 -28.60 19.81
CA LYS A 136 -7.33 -29.91 19.17
C LYS A 136 -8.64 -30.53 19.65
N ALA A 137 -9.06 -30.26 20.88
CA ALA A 137 -10.29 -30.81 21.44
C ALA A 137 -11.54 -30.24 20.75
N VAL A 138 -11.57 -28.95 20.44
CA VAL A 138 -12.72 -28.33 19.74
C VAL A 138 -12.79 -28.78 18.29
N THR A 139 -11.65 -28.87 17.58
CA THR A 139 -11.62 -29.36 16.19
C THR A 139 -11.93 -30.86 16.08
N LYS A 140 -11.79 -31.61 17.17
CA LYS A 140 -12.28 -33.00 17.25
C LYS A 140 -13.77 -33.07 17.50
N ALA A 141 -14.34 -32.13 18.28
CA ALA A 141 -15.77 -32.08 18.60
C ALA A 141 -16.60 -31.61 17.39
N ASP A 142 -16.07 -30.68 16.61
CA ASP A 142 -16.66 -30.20 15.34
C ASP A 142 -15.54 -30.11 14.29
N PRO A 143 -15.31 -31.16 13.50
CA PRO A 143 -14.23 -31.21 12.50
C PRO A 143 -14.44 -30.18 11.38
N MET A 144 -13.31 -29.73 10.81
CA MET A 144 -13.34 -28.91 9.58
C MET A 144 -14.02 -29.70 8.45
N VAL A 145 -14.70 -28.98 7.55
CA VAL A 145 -15.49 -29.55 6.45
C VAL A 145 -14.69 -29.51 5.16
N ASN A 146 -14.43 -30.66 4.59
CA ASN A 146 -13.78 -30.72 3.28
C ASN A 146 -14.71 -30.13 2.20
N GLY A 147 -14.24 -29.17 1.44
CA GLY A 147 -15.06 -28.39 0.51
C GLY A 147 -15.88 -27.28 1.19
N GLY A 148 -15.60 -26.98 2.46
CA GLY A 148 -16.11 -25.80 3.14
C GLY A 148 -15.40 -24.52 2.72
N MET A 149 -15.84 -23.39 3.26
CA MET A 149 -15.27 -22.07 3.00
C MET A 149 -13.79 -22.01 3.40
N CYS A 150 -12.94 -21.50 2.51
CA CYS A 150 -11.52 -21.19 2.73
C CYS A 150 -11.27 -19.68 2.70
N GLU A 151 -10.13 -19.23 3.19
CA GLU A 151 -9.68 -17.85 3.08
C GLU A 151 -9.69 -17.37 1.62
N SER A 152 -9.15 -18.19 0.72
CA SER A 152 -9.05 -17.89 -0.72
C SER A 152 -10.39 -17.66 -1.43
N ASP A 153 -11.50 -18.02 -0.81
CA ASP A 153 -12.85 -17.85 -1.38
C ASP A 153 -13.58 -16.63 -0.79
N MET A 154 -13.19 -16.21 0.42
CA MET A 154 -13.96 -15.24 1.23
C MET A 154 -14.07 -13.88 0.56
N ALA A 155 -12.95 -13.28 0.18
CA ALA A 155 -12.97 -11.95 -0.40
C ALA A 155 -13.75 -11.94 -1.72
N THR A 156 -13.55 -12.93 -2.59
CA THR A 156 -14.27 -13.05 -3.85
C THR A 156 -15.79 -13.07 -3.64
N ILE A 157 -16.27 -13.91 -2.73
CA ILE A 157 -17.72 -14.07 -2.49
C ILE A 157 -18.31 -12.83 -1.82
N LEU A 158 -17.68 -12.34 -0.74
CA LEU A 158 -18.21 -11.24 0.04
C LEU A 158 -18.19 -9.92 -0.74
N LEU A 159 -17.12 -9.63 -1.46
CA LEU A 159 -17.01 -8.42 -2.29
C LEU A 159 -17.93 -8.45 -3.51
N SER A 160 -18.21 -9.65 -4.03
CA SER A 160 -19.13 -9.82 -5.16
C SER A 160 -20.58 -9.57 -4.78
N GLU A 161 -21.03 -9.91 -3.56
CA GLU A 161 -22.44 -9.97 -3.23
C GLU A 161 -22.90 -9.02 -2.11
N ALA A 162 -22.01 -8.58 -1.21
CA ALA A 162 -22.43 -7.76 -0.07
C ALA A 162 -22.58 -6.28 -0.44
N ALA A 163 -23.75 -5.70 -0.20
CA ALA A 163 -24.00 -4.26 -0.35
C ALA A 163 -23.75 -3.47 0.94
N SER A 164 -23.51 -4.16 2.06
CA SER A 164 -23.12 -3.57 3.35
C SER A 164 -22.26 -4.54 4.14
N ALA A 165 -21.53 -4.04 5.14
CA ALA A 165 -20.72 -4.87 6.03
C ALA A 165 -21.57 -5.94 6.71
N LYS A 166 -22.79 -5.56 7.16
CA LYS A 166 -23.72 -6.51 7.80
C LYS A 166 -24.18 -7.62 6.86
N GLU A 167 -24.49 -7.30 5.60
CA GLU A 167 -24.82 -8.32 4.60
C GLU A 167 -23.66 -9.27 4.36
N GLY A 168 -22.42 -8.75 4.31
CA GLY A 168 -21.21 -9.56 4.19
C GLY A 168 -21.04 -10.52 5.37
N VAL A 169 -21.25 -10.04 6.59
CA VAL A 169 -21.26 -10.88 7.80
C VAL A 169 -22.34 -11.96 7.70
N ASP A 170 -23.58 -11.58 7.42
CA ASP A 170 -24.70 -12.53 7.35
C ASP A 170 -24.46 -13.60 6.28
N LEU A 171 -23.93 -13.25 5.12
CA LEU A 171 -23.57 -14.16 4.05
C LEU A 171 -22.51 -15.15 4.52
N LEU A 172 -21.42 -14.67 5.12
CA LEU A 172 -20.33 -15.53 5.61
C LEU A 172 -20.83 -16.50 6.69
N LEU A 173 -21.59 -16.00 7.68
CA LEU A 173 -22.11 -16.84 8.75
C LEU A 173 -23.12 -17.87 8.24
N ASN A 174 -23.94 -17.53 7.25
CA ASN A 174 -24.83 -18.49 6.60
C ASN A 174 -24.05 -19.59 5.87
N ILE A 175 -22.96 -19.25 5.20
CA ILE A 175 -22.09 -20.26 4.54
C ILE A 175 -21.46 -21.17 5.60
N TYR A 176 -20.93 -20.64 6.71
CA TYR A 176 -20.42 -21.47 7.80
C TYR A 176 -21.48 -22.39 8.40
N LYS A 177 -22.73 -21.89 8.53
CA LYS A 177 -23.85 -22.67 9.05
C LYS A 177 -24.28 -23.80 8.11
N THR A 178 -24.30 -23.57 6.80
CA THR A 178 -24.91 -24.49 5.82
C THR A 178 -23.90 -25.38 5.12
N THR A 179 -22.73 -24.85 4.80
CA THR A 179 -21.66 -25.53 4.05
C THR A 179 -20.50 -25.91 4.96
N GLY A 180 -20.26 -25.10 5.99
CA GLY A 180 -19.13 -25.26 6.91
C GLY A 180 -17.85 -24.57 6.43
N ALA A 181 -16.85 -24.63 7.29
CA ALA A 181 -15.51 -24.09 7.03
C ALA A 181 -14.48 -25.20 6.87
N GLN A 182 -13.59 -25.08 5.90
CA GLN A 182 -12.44 -25.95 5.73
C GLN A 182 -11.24 -25.49 6.52
N GLU A 183 -11.14 -24.19 6.79
CA GLU A 183 -10.04 -23.55 7.50
C GLU A 183 -10.53 -22.72 8.68
N LYS A 184 -9.62 -22.43 9.58
CA LYS A 184 -9.86 -21.57 10.74
C LYS A 184 -9.40 -20.16 10.38
N SER A 185 -10.32 -19.21 10.39
CA SER A 185 -10.07 -17.88 9.84
C SER A 185 -10.49 -16.76 10.77
N GLY A 186 -9.84 -15.63 10.64
CA GLY A 186 -10.30 -14.34 11.14
C GLY A 186 -10.59 -13.43 9.96
N VAL A 187 -11.71 -12.71 9.97
CA VAL A 187 -12.12 -11.84 8.86
C VAL A 187 -12.57 -10.50 9.39
N LEU A 188 -12.00 -9.41 8.86
CA LEU A 188 -12.54 -8.06 9.02
C LEU A 188 -13.46 -7.75 7.84
N ILE A 189 -14.66 -7.28 8.15
CA ILE A 189 -15.65 -6.84 7.17
C ILE A 189 -16.13 -5.47 7.63
N GLY A 190 -15.93 -4.45 6.80
CA GLY A 190 -16.26 -3.09 7.20
C GLY A 190 -16.81 -2.25 6.06
N ASP A 191 -17.63 -1.29 6.44
CA ASP A 191 -18.10 -0.22 5.58
C ASP A 191 -18.13 1.11 6.34
N GLN A 192 -18.70 2.13 5.75
CA GLN A 192 -18.85 3.45 6.36
C GLN A 192 -19.69 3.45 7.64
N SER A 193 -20.56 2.46 7.85
CA SER A 193 -21.52 2.38 8.96
C SER A 193 -21.00 1.58 10.14
N GLU A 194 -20.30 0.47 9.85
CA GLU A 194 -19.85 -0.46 10.88
C GLU A 194 -18.72 -1.36 10.42
N ILE A 195 -17.95 -1.86 11.38
CA ILE A 195 -16.88 -2.81 11.15
C ILE A 195 -17.08 -4.00 12.06
N TRP A 196 -17.00 -5.18 11.50
CA TRP A 196 -17.15 -6.46 12.18
C TRP A 196 -15.87 -7.27 12.09
N TYR A 197 -15.63 -8.03 13.15
CA TYR A 197 -14.60 -9.05 13.17
C TYR A 197 -15.24 -10.42 13.39
N VAL A 198 -14.93 -11.37 12.50
CA VAL A 198 -15.49 -12.73 12.51
C VAL A 198 -14.38 -13.73 12.77
N GLU A 199 -14.61 -14.69 13.66
CA GLU A 199 -13.72 -15.85 13.88
C GLU A 199 -14.50 -17.15 13.71
N ASN A 200 -13.88 -18.13 13.04
CA ASN A 200 -14.29 -19.53 13.10
C ASN A 200 -13.10 -20.40 13.51
N TYR A 201 -13.34 -21.37 14.39
CA TYR A 201 -12.31 -22.28 14.92
C TYR A 201 -12.53 -23.74 14.52
N THR A 202 -13.74 -24.07 14.05
CA THR A 202 -14.17 -25.43 13.71
C THR A 202 -15.04 -25.38 12.46
N GLY A 203 -15.50 -26.54 12.01
CA GLY A 203 -16.29 -26.65 10.78
C GLY A 203 -17.56 -25.80 10.76
N HIS A 204 -18.26 -25.68 11.90
CA HIS A 204 -19.55 -24.99 11.95
C HIS A 204 -19.70 -24.01 13.13
N THR A 205 -18.66 -23.84 13.98
CA THR A 205 -18.70 -22.80 15.00
C THR A 205 -18.10 -21.51 14.48
N TYR A 206 -18.79 -20.42 14.74
CA TYR A 206 -18.38 -19.08 14.39
C TYR A 206 -18.86 -18.06 15.41
N ILE A 207 -18.21 -16.93 15.43
CA ILE A 207 -18.64 -15.75 16.16
C ILE A 207 -18.23 -14.49 15.41
N ALA A 208 -19.14 -13.53 15.33
CA ALA A 208 -18.89 -12.19 14.82
C ALA A 208 -19.11 -11.18 15.93
N VAL A 209 -18.21 -10.21 16.06
CA VAL A 209 -18.34 -9.09 16.98
C VAL A 209 -18.22 -7.77 16.24
N LYS A 210 -19.12 -6.84 16.55
CA LYS A 210 -19.05 -5.47 16.06
C LYS A 210 -17.98 -4.71 16.82
N LEU A 211 -17.06 -4.11 16.09
CA LEU A 211 -15.93 -3.38 16.68
C LEU A 211 -16.36 -1.95 17.06
N THR A 212 -15.91 -1.49 18.22
CA THR A 212 -16.30 -0.19 18.76
C THR A 212 -15.31 0.91 18.38
N SER A 213 -15.75 2.17 18.48
CA SER A 213 -14.94 3.34 18.17
C SER A 213 -13.78 3.59 19.15
N ASP A 214 -13.76 2.92 20.30
CA ASP A 214 -12.81 3.18 21.39
C ASP A 214 -11.79 2.05 21.60
N MET A 215 -11.62 1.14 20.62
CA MET A 215 -10.74 -0.01 20.79
C MET A 215 -9.61 -0.09 19.74
N ILE A 216 -8.52 -0.73 20.15
CA ILE A 216 -7.53 -1.33 19.26
C ILE A 216 -7.59 -2.85 19.45
N ALA A 217 -7.61 -3.60 18.37
CA ALA A 217 -7.49 -5.05 18.39
C ALA A 217 -6.35 -5.48 17.48
N ILE A 218 -5.49 -6.39 17.99
CA ILE A 218 -4.37 -6.94 17.22
C ILE A 218 -4.53 -8.46 17.21
N ASN A 219 -4.57 -9.06 16.03
CA ASN A 219 -4.60 -10.51 15.88
C ASN A 219 -3.47 -11.01 14.98
N PRO A 220 -2.40 -11.55 15.55
CA PRO A 220 -1.32 -12.18 14.79
C PRO A 220 -1.51 -13.71 14.71
N ASN A 221 -2.60 -14.19 14.09
CA ASN A 221 -3.03 -15.60 13.98
C ASN A 221 -3.31 -16.31 15.32
N MET A 222 -3.64 -15.54 16.36
CA MET A 222 -3.91 -16.10 17.68
C MET A 222 -5.40 -16.26 17.98
N GLY A 223 -6.22 -15.40 17.42
CA GLY A 223 -7.56 -15.09 17.85
C GLY A 223 -7.58 -13.81 18.69
N ALA A 224 -8.70 -13.09 18.63
CA ALA A 224 -8.87 -11.81 19.32
C ALA A 224 -10.17 -11.68 20.12
N ILE A 225 -11.11 -12.63 20.03
CA ILE A 225 -12.40 -12.56 20.74
C ILE A 225 -12.28 -13.25 22.09
N GLY A 226 -12.46 -12.48 23.18
CA GLY A 226 -12.38 -12.93 24.56
C GLY A 226 -13.74 -13.26 25.15
N LEU A 227 -14.07 -12.62 26.29
CA LEU A 227 -15.33 -12.85 26.98
C LEU A 227 -16.46 -12.05 26.32
N VAL A 228 -17.51 -12.75 25.87
CA VAL A 228 -18.66 -12.17 25.20
C VAL A 228 -19.97 -12.57 25.87
N ASP A 229 -20.91 -11.62 25.87
CA ASP A 229 -22.30 -11.79 26.25
C ASP A 229 -23.09 -12.09 24.97
N LEU A 230 -23.66 -13.29 24.86
CA LEU A 230 -24.41 -13.74 23.70
C LEU A 230 -25.84 -13.16 23.65
N ASP A 231 -26.28 -12.52 24.72
CA ASP A 231 -27.57 -11.79 24.74
C ASP A 231 -27.44 -10.39 24.11
N ASP A 232 -26.22 -9.91 23.87
CA ASP A 232 -25.96 -8.66 23.14
C ASP A 232 -26.05 -8.87 21.61
N THR A 233 -27.23 -9.25 21.15
CA THR A 233 -27.47 -9.57 19.73
C THR A 233 -27.29 -8.38 18.76
N ALA A 234 -27.14 -7.17 19.28
CA ALA A 234 -26.82 -5.98 18.47
C ALA A 234 -25.34 -5.92 18.05
N ASN A 235 -24.47 -6.53 18.86
CA ASN A 235 -23.02 -6.46 18.68
C ASN A 235 -22.35 -7.83 18.56
N VAL A 236 -23.07 -8.93 18.85
CA VAL A 236 -22.54 -10.30 18.80
C VAL A 236 -23.50 -11.20 18.04
N ILE A 237 -22.95 -11.97 17.10
CA ILE A 237 -23.67 -13.02 16.38
C ILE A 237 -22.84 -14.29 16.47
N ALA A 238 -23.39 -15.34 17.07
CA ALA A 238 -22.69 -16.60 17.27
C ALA A 238 -23.46 -17.79 16.71
N SER A 239 -22.76 -18.86 16.38
CA SER A 239 -23.37 -20.12 15.99
C SER A 239 -24.12 -20.73 17.18
N GLU A 240 -25.27 -21.36 16.92
CA GLU A 240 -26.12 -22.01 17.92
C GLU A 240 -25.37 -23.10 18.71
N ASN A 241 -24.36 -23.70 18.11
CA ASN A 241 -23.55 -24.77 18.70
C ASN A 241 -22.28 -24.29 19.42
N LEU A 242 -22.01 -22.98 19.49
CA LEU A 242 -20.75 -22.44 20.04
C LEU A 242 -20.50 -22.92 21.47
N ILE A 243 -21.46 -22.83 22.39
CA ILE A 243 -21.30 -23.31 23.77
C ILE A 243 -21.25 -24.85 23.81
N SER A 244 -22.12 -25.54 23.07
CA SER A 244 -22.22 -27.00 23.13
C SER A 244 -20.96 -27.74 22.59
N VAL A 245 -20.30 -27.20 21.55
CA VAL A 245 -19.04 -27.74 21.03
C VAL A 245 -17.92 -27.56 22.07
N ALA A 246 -17.79 -26.38 22.68
CA ALA A 246 -16.81 -26.14 23.74
C ALA A 246 -17.02 -27.07 24.96
N LYS A 247 -18.28 -27.32 25.34
CA LYS A 247 -18.60 -28.27 26.41
C LYS A 247 -18.26 -29.71 26.04
N THR A 248 -18.62 -30.14 24.83
CA THR A 248 -18.27 -31.48 24.32
C THR A 248 -16.75 -31.66 24.27
N ALA A 249 -16.02 -30.62 23.95
CA ALA A 249 -14.55 -30.62 23.99
C ALA A 249 -13.97 -30.56 25.40
N GLY A 250 -14.74 -30.22 26.41
CA GLY A 250 -14.29 -30.01 27.79
C GLY A 250 -13.45 -28.74 27.98
N THR A 251 -13.65 -27.74 27.11
CA THR A 251 -12.85 -26.50 27.08
C THR A 251 -13.67 -25.24 27.40
N TYR A 252 -14.96 -25.38 27.66
CA TYR A 252 -15.83 -24.24 27.91
C TYR A 252 -15.39 -23.40 29.12
N VAL A 253 -15.27 -22.12 28.89
CA VAL A 253 -15.00 -21.09 29.91
C VAL A 253 -16.05 -19.99 29.73
N GLY A 254 -16.90 -19.79 30.71
CA GLY A 254 -18.00 -18.82 30.67
C GLY A 254 -18.98 -19.05 31.80
N ASP A 255 -20.10 -18.35 31.79
CA ASP A 255 -21.25 -18.53 32.70
C ASP A 255 -22.51 -18.78 31.88
N GLU A 256 -23.04 -19.99 31.99
CA GLU A 256 -24.27 -20.37 31.27
C GLU A 256 -25.53 -19.61 31.76
N THR A 257 -25.56 -19.23 33.03
CA THR A 257 -26.67 -18.48 33.58
C THR A 257 -26.70 -17.05 33.05
N ALA A 258 -25.52 -16.48 32.79
CA ALA A 258 -25.34 -15.17 32.18
C ALA A 258 -25.17 -15.25 30.65
N ASN A 259 -25.37 -16.41 30.05
CA ASN A 259 -25.20 -16.67 28.61
C ASN A 259 -23.89 -16.10 28.03
N THR A 260 -22.78 -16.27 28.76
CA THR A 260 -21.46 -15.76 28.32
C THR A 260 -20.50 -16.88 27.98
N ILE A 261 -19.56 -16.60 27.08
CA ILE A 261 -18.44 -17.48 26.75
C ILE A 261 -17.17 -16.66 26.54
N ASN A 262 -16.05 -17.10 27.10
CA ASN A 262 -14.74 -16.62 26.71
C ASN A 262 -14.26 -17.45 25.52
N VAL A 263 -14.37 -16.92 24.32
CA VAL A 263 -14.07 -17.62 23.05
C VAL A 263 -12.58 -17.96 22.99
N PHE A 264 -11.70 -17.02 23.32
CA PHE A 264 -10.27 -17.24 23.33
C PHE A 264 -9.88 -18.40 24.25
N LYS A 265 -10.36 -18.39 25.50
CA LYS A 265 -10.04 -19.44 26.48
C LYS A 265 -10.67 -20.80 26.12
N SER A 266 -11.84 -20.79 25.47
CA SER A 266 -12.58 -22.01 25.10
C SER A 266 -12.07 -22.64 23.80
N TYR A 267 -11.67 -21.84 22.81
CA TYR A 267 -11.39 -22.31 21.46
C TYR A 267 -9.94 -22.14 21.02
N CYS A 268 -9.27 -21.06 21.42
CA CYS A 268 -7.96 -20.71 20.89
C CYS A 268 -6.85 -21.64 21.43
N GLY A 269 -5.97 -22.08 20.57
CA GLY A 269 -4.80 -22.89 20.92
C GLY A 269 -3.72 -22.13 21.70
N TYR A 270 -3.84 -20.81 21.79
CA TYR A 270 -2.99 -19.94 22.63
C TYR A 270 -3.57 -19.70 24.03
N ALA A 271 -4.74 -20.24 24.37
CA ALA A 271 -5.40 -20.04 25.67
C ALA A 271 -4.48 -20.33 26.89
N THR A 272 -3.53 -21.26 26.74
CA THR A 272 -2.58 -21.67 27.78
C THR A 272 -1.12 -21.38 27.42
N LYS A 273 -0.87 -20.58 26.38
CA LYS A 273 0.47 -20.23 25.89
C LYS A 273 0.72 -18.73 26.08
N SER A 274 1.99 -18.36 26.16
CA SER A 274 2.37 -16.95 26.05
C SER A 274 1.98 -16.38 24.68
N PRO A 275 1.62 -15.11 24.62
CA PRO A 275 1.37 -14.44 23.35
C PRO A 275 2.62 -14.42 22.47
N ASN A 276 2.45 -14.38 21.17
CA ASN A 276 3.58 -14.31 20.26
C ASN A 276 4.21 -12.90 20.23
N ALA A 277 5.44 -12.82 19.71
CA ALA A 277 6.20 -11.56 19.69
C ALA A 277 5.49 -10.45 18.89
N ARG A 278 4.76 -10.78 17.83
CA ARG A 278 4.05 -9.78 17.02
C ARG A 278 2.95 -9.06 17.81
N LEU A 279 2.22 -9.78 18.66
CA LEU A 279 1.26 -9.15 19.58
C LEU A 279 1.98 -8.21 20.55
N VAL A 280 3.03 -8.70 21.21
CA VAL A 280 3.78 -7.90 22.19
C VAL A 280 4.38 -6.65 21.56
N ASN A 281 5.02 -6.80 20.39
CA ASN A 281 5.63 -5.67 19.67
C ASN A 281 4.58 -4.69 19.15
N GLY A 282 3.46 -5.19 18.65
CA GLY A 282 2.34 -4.34 18.22
C GLY A 282 1.71 -3.55 19.35
N MET A 283 1.53 -4.17 20.52
CA MET A 283 1.04 -3.47 21.71
C MET A 283 2.04 -2.41 22.19
N ASN A 284 3.33 -2.77 22.30
CA ASN A 284 4.37 -1.81 22.66
C ASN A 284 4.44 -0.62 21.70
N TYR A 285 4.24 -0.87 20.40
CA TYR A 285 4.20 0.20 19.41
C TYR A 285 3.09 1.21 19.73
N PHE A 286 1.85 0.76 19.94
CA PHE A 286 0.74 1.66 20.25
C PHE A 286 0.85 2.32 21.63
N LEU A 287 1.51 1.66 22.59
CA LEU A 287 1.77 2.23 23.91
C LEU A 287 2.95 3.22 23.91
N GLY A 288 3.75 3.27 22.84
CA GLY A 288 4.93 4.13 22.75
C GLY A 288 6.08 3.73 23.69
N GLU A 289 6.03 2.55 24.29
CA GLU A 289 7.01 2.05 25.27
C GLU A 289 7.29 0.57 25.05
N ASN A 290 8.49 0.12 25.43
CA ASN A 290 8.86 -1.30 25.45
C ASN A 290 8.62 -1.91 26.85
N THR A 291 7.47 -1.67 27.45
CA THR A 291 7.14 -2.09 28.81
C THR A 291 6.43 -3.43 28.88
N MET A 292 5.70 -3.79 27.81
CA MET A 292 4.99 -5.06 27.75
C MET A 292 5.93 -6.21 27.37
N THR A 293 5.77 -7.30 28.04
CA THR A 293 6.44 -8.57 27.75
C THR A 293 5.41 -9.69 27.64
N ALA A 294 5.75 -10.78 26.97
CA ALA A 294 4.85 -11.94 26.90
C ALA A 294 4.42 -12.47 28.27
N ALA A 295 5.26 -12.32 29.30
CA ALA A 295 4.98 -12.75 30.67
C ALA A 295 4.08 -11.77 31.46
N SER A 296 4.01 -10.50 31.02
CA SER A 296 3.17 -9.48 31.66
C SER A 296 1.74 -9.41 31.12
N LEU A 297 1.45 -10.14 30.05
CA LEU A 297 0.15 -10.11 29.36
C LEU A 297 -0.67 -11.36 29.68
N THR A 298 -1.93 -11.16 29.98
CA THR A 298 -2.96 -12.19 30.03
C THR A 298 -3.92 -12.07 28.84
N PRO A 299 -4.68 -13.10 28.48
CA PRO A 299 -5.67 -12.98 27.40
C PRO A 299 -6.68 -11.85 27.60
N ASP A 300 -7.01 -11.52 28.84
CA ASP A 300 -7.95 -10.44 29.15
C ASP A 300 -7.37 -9.04 28.83
N ASP A 301 -6.05 -8.92 28.66
CA ASP A 301 -5.38 -7.66 28.32
C ASP A 301 -5.39 -7.35 26.80
N TYR A 302 -5.65 -8.32 25.95
CA TYR A 302 -5.51 -8.17 24.49
C TYR A 302 -6.67 -8.79 23.66
N THR A 303 -7.72 -9.31 24.31
CA THR A 303 -8.89 -9.84 23.61
C THR A 303 -10.09 -8.91 23.72
N ILE A 304 -10.93 -8.94 22.69
CA ILE A 304 -12.16 -8.16 22.61
C ILE A 304 -13.19 -8.74 23.57
N SER A 305 -13.79 -7.91 24.43
CA SER A 305 -14.88 -8.28 25.32
C SER A 305 -16.02 -7.26 25.17
N ASN A 306 -17.26 -7.73 25.18
CA ASN A 306 -18.45 -6.89 25.22
C ASN A 306 -19.26 -7.02 26.53
N VAL A 307 -18.73 -7.72 27.52
CA VAL A 307 -19.42 -7.89 28.81
C VAL A 307 -19.46 -6.57 29.58
N LYS A 308 -20.65 -6.20 30.02
CA LYS A 308 -21.02 -4.86 30.54
C LYS A 308 -20.50 -4.52 31.96
N ASP A 309 -19.56 -5.19 32.53
CA ASP A 309 -19.01 -4.84 33.85
C ASP A 309 -18.03 -3.64 33.82
N GLY A 310 -17.94 -2.96 32.70
CA GLY A 310 -17.19 -1.71 32.53
C GLY A 310 -15.72 -1.90 32.18
N SER A 311 -15.26 -3.10 32.01
CA SER A 311 -13.87 -3.39 31.71
C SER A 311 -13.63 -3.74 30.25
N ILE A 312 -14.15 -2.94 29.31
CA ILE A 312 -13.49 -2.89 28.01
C ILE A 312 -12.17 -2.17 28.24
N VAL A 313 -11.25 -2.99 28.57
CA VAL A 313 -9.79 -2.83 28.58
C VAL A 313 -9.27 -1.41 28.77
N ALA A 314 -8.93 -1.08 30.00
CA ALA A 314 -8.23 0.14 30.43
C ALA A 314 -6.93 0.45 29.60
N LEU A 315 -6.44 -0.51 28.83
CA LEU A 315 -5.29 -0.37 27.93
C LEU A 315 -5.57 0.67 26.83
N TYR A 316 -6.79 0.77 26.33
CA TYR A 316 -7.13 1.59 25.17
C TYR A 316 -7.30 3.08 25.47
N THR A 317 -7.70 3.45 26.67
CA THR A 317 -7.76 4.85 27.11
C THR A 317 -6.38 5.48 27.31
N ASN A 318 -5.36 4.67 27.59
CA ASN A 318 -3.99 5.17 27.77
C ASN A 318 -3.25 5.38 26.43
N ILE A 319 -3.66 4.71 25.35
CA ILE A 319 -2.99 4.80 24.04
C ILE A 319 -3.09 6.21 23.46
N GLN A 320 -4.25 6.87 23.54
CA GLN A 320 -4.39 8.25 23.10
C GLN A 320 -3.42 9.23 23.77
N ASN A 321 -3.07 8.97 25.03
CA ASN A 321 -2.17 9.82 25.80
C ASN A 321 -0.69 9.54 25.48
N MET A 322 -0.37 8.40 24.91
CA MET A 322 1.02 7.97 24.67
C MET A 322 1.50 8.28 23.25
N LEU A 323 0.71 7.95 22.22
CA LEU A 323 1.06 8.17 20.82
C LEU A 323 0.47 9.44 20.21
N GLY A 324 -0.47 10.08 20.91
CA GLY A 324 -1.34 11.08 20.30
C GLY A 324 -2.37 10.43 19.36
N PRO A 325 -3.16 11.21 18.63
CA PRO A 325 -4.15 10.68 17.71
C PRO A 325 -3.51 9.87 16.59
N ILE A 326 -4.00 8.64 16.39
CA ILE A 326 -3.52 7.73 15.36
C ILE A 326 -3.95 8.25 13.97
N ASN A 327 -3.07 8.15 13.00
CA ASN A 327 -3.31 8.56 11.61
C ASN A 327 -2.74 7.52 10.63
N ALA A 328 -2.86 7.76 9.33
CA ALA A 328 -2.36 6.87 8.30
C ALA A 328 -0.84 6.60 8.43
N GLN A 329 -0.04 7.61 8.81
CA GLN A 329 1.39 7.42 9.04
C GLN A 329 1.64 6.45 10.20
N THR A 330 0.94 6.62 11.33
CA THR A 330 1.03 5.70 12.47
C THR A 330 0.74 4.26 12.03
N MET A 331 -0.29 4.07 11.20
CA MET A 331 -0.67 2.74 10.73
C MET A 331 0.34 2.16 9.73
N VAL A 332 0.91 2.96 8.85
CA VAL A 332 2.00 2.55 7.95
C VAL A 332 3.25 2.16 8.74
N ASP A 333 3.59 2.95 9.77
CA ASP A 333 4.76 2.68 10.61
C ASP A 333 4.56 1.44 11.50
N PHE A 334 3.32 1.07 11.84
CA PHE A 334 3.01 -0.20 12.50
C PHE A 334 3.51 -1.41 11.71
N TYR A 335 3.34 -1.41 10.37
CA TYR A 335 3.82 -2.49 9.52
C TYR A 335 5.33 -2.48 9.27
N LYS A 336 6.06 -1.52 9.84
CA LYS A 336 7.53 -1.48 9.87
C LYS A 336 8.13 -2.01 11.17
N VAL A 337 7.30 -2.29 12.19
CA VAL A 337 7.73 -2.81 13.50
C VAL A 337 8.33 -4.20 13.33
N ASP A 338 9.45 -4.45 14.02
CA ASP A 338 10.15 -5.75 13.99
C ASP A 338 9.21 -6.93 14.29
N GLY A 339 9.25 -7.94 13.43
CA GLY A 339 8.41 -9.12 13.50
C GLY A 339 7.03 -8.95 12.86
N ILE A 340 6.50 -7.73 12.74
CA ILE A 340 5.33 -7.39 11.93
C ILE A 340 5.79 -7.11 10.51
N GLY A 341 6.70 -6.14 10.30
CA GLY A 341 7.47 -6.02 9.06
C GLY A 341 8.56 -7.07 9.01
N ASN A 342 8.44 -8.06 8.15
CA ASN A 342 9.35 -9.20 8.07
C ASN A 342 9.46 -9.76 6.64
N THR A 343 10.42 -10.66 6.43
CA THR A 343 10.72 -11.26 5.12
C THR A 343 9.61 -12.18 4.58
N SER A 344 8.59 -12.46 5.35
CA SER A 344 7.44 -13.26 4.92
C SER A 344 6.26 -12.40 4.46
N ASN A 345 6.32 -11.06 4.63
CA ASN A 345 5.27 -10.20 4.11
C ASN A 345 5.22 -10.35 2.58
N LEU A 346 4.05 -10.61 2.05
CA LEU A 346 3.78 -10.62 0.62
C LEU A 346 3.10 -9.33 0.17
N GLU A 347 2.16 -8.87 0.96
CA GLU A 347 1.51 -7.57 0.87
C GLU A 347 1.06 -7.13 2.26
N TRP A 348 0.71 -5.86 2.39
CA TRP A 348 -0.07 -5.36 3.50
C TRP A 348 -0.92 -4.18 3.05
N HIS A 349 -2.08 -4.06 3.68
CA HIS A 349 -3.07 -3.05 3.34
C HIS A 349 -3.66 -2.44 4.61
N ILE A 350 -4.11 -1.20 4.47
CA ILE A 350 -4.78 -0.45 5.52
C ILE A 350 -6.01 0.22 4.89
N PHE A 351 -7.20 -0.14 5.34
CA PHE A 351 -8.41 0.59 5.02
C PHE A 351 -8.63 1.67 6.08
N GLN A 352 -8.53 2.91 5.68
CA GLN A 352 -8.90 4.10 6.45
C GLN A 352 -10.33 4.44 6.10
N ILE A 353 -11.28 4.13 7.01
CA ILE A 353 -12.72 4.21 6.73
C ILE A 353 -13.33 5.33 7.58
N LYS A 354 -13.95 6.29 6.93
CA LYS A 354 -14.63 7.41 7.56
C LYS A 354 -16.14 7.14 7.64
N SER A 355 -16.75 7.29 8.82
CA SER A 355 -18.17 7.05 9.04
C SER A 355 -19.10 8.14 8.47
N SER A 356 -18.55 9.19 7.86
CA SER A 356 -19.30 10.32 7.33
C SER A 356 -18.70 10.85 6.03
N GLY A 357 -19.52 11.52 5.24
CA GLY A 357 -19.11 12.07 3.94
C GLY A 357 -19.60 11.20 2.78
N ALA A 358 -19.09 11.50 1.58
CA ALA A 358 -19.42 10.77 0.37
C ALA A 358 -18.78 9.38 0.38
N MET A 359 -19.53 8.36 -0.03
CA MET A 359 -19.06 6.96 -0.09
C MET A 359 -17.82 6.83 -0.98
N GLU A 360 -17.74 7.59 -2.04
CA GLU A 360 -16.63 7.60 -3.00
C GLU A 360 -15.28 7.92 -2.36
N THR A 361 -15.27 8.65 -1.26
CA THR A 361 -14.04 9.06 -0.53
C THR A 361 -14.03 8.62 0.93
N ALA A 362 -15.01 7.82 1.33
CA ALA A 362 -15.09 7.34 2.72
C ALA A 362 -13.95 6.38 3.06
N THR A 363 -13.56 5.53 2.11
CA THR A 363 -12.47 4.58 2.26
C THR A 363 -11.26 4.98 1.44
N ILE A 364 -10.10 5.05 2.09
CA ILE A 364 -8.79 5.07 1.43
C ILE A 364 -8.11 3.75 1.74
N GLU A 365 -7.74 3.02 0.72
CA GLU A 365 -6.90 1.83 0.81
C GLU A 365 -5.45 2.21 0.61
N TRP A 366 -4.61 1.99 1.62
CA TRP A 366 -3.17 2.12 1.55
C TRP A 366 -2.60 0.74 1.26
N LEU A 367 -2.22 0.49 0.01
CA LEU A 367 -1.72 -0.79 -0.45
C LEU A 367 -0.21 -0.78 -0.59
N ALA A 368 0.45 -1.78 -0.01
CA ALA A 368 1.89 -1.97 -0.13
C ALA A 368 2.23 -3.41 -0.45
N MET A 369 3.26 -3.61 -1.23
CA MET A 369 3.77 -4.92 -1.62
C MET A 369 5.02 -5.25 -0.83
N GLU A 370 5.18 -6.51 -0.43
CA GLU A 370 6.38 -7.05 0.16
C GLU A 370 6.72 -6.48 1.54
N HIS A 371 7.99 -6.47 1.92
CA HIS A 371 8.50 -6.17 3.24
C HIS A 371 8.16 -4.76 3.75
N GLY A 372 7.47 -4.66 4.88
CA GLY A 372 6.96 -3.39 5.42
C GLY A 372 7.99 -2.27 5.56
N GLN A 373 9.25 -2.60 5.85
CA GLN A 373 10.32 -1.61 6.04
C GLN A 373 10.89 -1.06 4.72
N TYR A 374 10.68 -1.74 3.58
CA TYR A 374 11.34 -1.45 2.31
C TYR A 374 10.39 -1.15 1.15
N THR A 375 9.16 -0.80 1.47
CA THR A 375 8.10 -0.50 0.51
C THR A 375 7.41 0.83 0.83
N VAL A 376 6.54 1.27 -0.08
CA VAL A 376 5.71 2.47 0.06
C VAL A 376 4.25 2.07 -0.05
N ALA A 377 3.43 2.52 0.89
CA ALA A 377 1.98 2.35 0.84
C ALA A 377 1.35 3.39 -0.10
N ILE A 378 0.69 2.92 -1.12
CA ILE A 378 0.07 3.75 -2.16
C ILE A 378 -1.40 3.94 -1.83
N PRO A 379 -1.92 5.19 -1.80
CA PRO A 379 -3.32 5.44 -1.54
C PRO A 379 -4.19 5.17 -2.77
N TYR A 380 -5.23 4.39 -2.59
CA TYR A 380 -6.32 4.18 -3.54
C TYR A 380 -7.64 4.63 -2.93
N PHE A 381 -8.54 5.11 -3.78
CA PHE A 381 -9.96 5.31 -3.46
C PHE A 381 -10.73 4.17 -4.10
N PRO A 382 -10.91 3.03 -3.43
CA PRO A 382 -11.26 1.77 -4.08
C PRO A 382 -12.64 1.81 -4.75
N VAL A 383 -13.61 2.56 -4.22
CA VAL A 383 -14.94 2.76 -4.85
C VAL A 383 -14.84 3.50 -6.19
N LEU A 384 -13.80 4.31 -6.37
CA LEU A 384 -13.54 5.08 -7.60
C LEU A 384 -12.50 4.43 -8.51
N THR A 385 -11.72 3.49 -7.99
CA THR A 385 -10.63 2.87 -8.74
C THR A 385 -11.18 1.89 -9.77
N THR A 386 -10.89 2.13 -11.03
CA THR A 386 -11.37 1.30 -12.17
C THR A 386 -10.27 0.43 -12.76
N ASP A 387 -9.02 0.68 -12.42
CA ASP A 387 -7.86 -0.12 -12.80
C ASP A 387 -6.70 0.12 -11.84
N MET A 388 -5.78 -0.82 -11.76
CA MET A 388 -4.56 -0.74 -10.97
C MET A 388 -3.34 -0.45 -11.86
N TYR A 389 -2.26 0.05 -11.25
CA TYR A 389 -0.99 0.25 -11.94
C TYR A 389 -0.48 -1.05 -12.57
N GLU A 390 -0.01 -0.99 -13.84
CA GLU A 390 0.46 -2.17 -14.58
C GLU A 390 1.55 -2.98 -13.88
N GLY A 391 2.41 -2.30 -13.11
CA GLY A 391 3.45 -2.99 -12.33
C GLY A 391 2.92 -3.91 -11.22
N TYR A 392 1.67 -3.75 -10.80
CA TYR A 392 1.02 -4.72 -9.91
C TYR A 392 0.50 -5.96 -10.64
N LYS A 393 0.29 -5.87 -11.95
CA LYS A 393 -0.25 -6.97 -12.78
C LYS A 393 0.86 -7.86 -13.36
N PHE A 394 2.12 -7.49 -13.15
CA PHE A 394 3.23 -8.31 -13.61
C PHE A 394 3.23 -9.62 -12.84
N GLY A 395 2.57 -10.56 -13.47
CA GLY A 395 2.59 -11.95 -13.10
C GLY A 395 3.78 -12.60 -13.81
N GLY A 396 4.29 -13.57 -13.31
CA GLY A 396 5.28 -14.03 -14.18
C GLY A 396 5.90 -15.31 -13.85
N VAL A 397 6.52 -15.59 -12.92
CA VAL A 397 7.23 -16.84 -12.81
C VAL A 397 7.18 -17.32 -11.38
N LYS A 398 6.81 -18.56 -11.26
CA LYS A 398 6.91 -19.27 -9.99
C LYS A 398 8.28 -18.98 -9.36
N LYS A 399 8.31 -18.33 -8.24
CA LYS A 399 9.48 -18.16 -7.41
C LYS A 399 10.13 -19.52 -7.16
N THR A 400 11.38 -19.67 -7.53
CA THR A 400 12.15 -20.84 -7.14
C THR A 400 13.07 -20.45 -6.00
N THR A 401 12.90 -21.06 -4.85
CA THR A 401 13.90 -21.01 -3.79
C THR A 401 14.97 -22.05 -4.08
N THR A 402 16.22 -21.66 -4.11
CA THR A 402 17.35 -22.61 -4.25
C THR A 402 18.22 -22.53 -3.00
N ALA A 403 18.68 -23.68 -2.52
CA ALA A 403 19.64 -23.76 -1.41
C ALA A 403 21.06 -23.32 -1.81
N VAL A 404 21.29 -23.05 -3.08
CA VAL A 404 22.57 -22.62 -3.63
C VAL A 404 22.43 -21.18 -4.09
N ALA A 405 23.33 -20.31 -3.64
CA ALA A 405 23.38 -18.95 -4.14
C ALA A 405 23.43 -18.97 -5.66
N PRO A 406 22.48 -18.38 -6.38
CA PRO A 406 22.61 -18.21 -7.81
C PRO A 406 23.90 -17.44 -8.08
N THR A 407 24.49 -17.63 -9.25
CA THR A 407 25.52 -16.73 -9.76
C THR A 407 24.85 -15.39 -10.05
N ASP A 408 24.46 -14.73 -8.98
CA ASP A 408 23.88 -13.40 -9.07
C ASP A 408 25.00 -12.42 -9.39
N PRO A 409 24.98 -11.75 -10.54
CA PRO A 409 26.00 -10.77 -10.88
C PRO A 409 26.04 -9.62 -9.87
N TYR A 410 25.00 -9.46 -9.05
CA TYR A 410 24.90 -8.41 -8.05
C TYR A 410 25.26 -8.88 -6.63
N GLY A 411 25.45 -10.18 -6.39
CA GLY A 411 25.86 -10.73 -5.09
C GLY A 411 24.89 -10.47 -3.94
N THR A 412 23.59 -10.35 -4.24
CA THR A 412 22.56 -9.81 -3.37
C THR A 412 22.07 -10.76 -2.27
N TYR A 413 22.54 -11.99 -2.24
CA TYR A 413 21.97 -12.99 -1.33
C TYR A 413 22.93 -13.40 -0.21
N PRO A 414 22.45 -13.45 1.07
CA PRO A 414 23.27 -13.91 2.18
C PRO A 414 23.65 -15.39 2.03
N LYS A 415 24.89 -15.74 2.32
CA LYS A 415 25.34 -17.14 2.34
C LYS A 415 24.49 -17.97 3.30
N GLY A 416 23.90 -19.06 2.81
CA GLY A 416 23.16 -20.03 3.62
C GLY A 416 21.67 -19.76 3.77
N SER A 417 21.13 -18.76 3.10
CA SER A 417 19.68 -18.51 3.03
C SER A 417 19.04 -19.27 1.86
N ASN A 418 17.74 -19.49 1.94
CA ASN A 418 16.95 -19.84 0.76
C ASN A 418 16.86 -18.61 -0.15
N TYR A 419 17.41 -18.70 -1.33
CA TYR A 419 17.46 -17.60 -2.28
C TYR A 419 16.20 -17.55 -3.12
N VAL A 420 15.68 -16.36 -3.28
CA VAL A 420 14.63 -16.09 -4.26
C VAL A 420 15.31 -15.74 -5.58
N VAL A 421 15.05 -16.53 -6.60
CA VAL A 421 15.49 -16.19 -7.96
C VAL A 421 14.48 -15.22 -8.53
N LEU A 422 14.92 -14.01 -8.84
CA LEU A 422 14.09 -13.01 -9.50
C LEU A 422 13.70 -13.53 -10.90
N PRO A 423 12.42 -13.40 -11.31
CA PRO A 423 11.98 -13.84 -12.62
C PRO A 423 12.58 -12.98 -13.73
N GLU A 424 12.64 -13.50 -14.96
CA GLU A 424 13.02 -12.68 -16.13
C GLU A 424 12.07 -11.49 -16.28
N GLY A 425 12.60 -10.30 -16.44
CA GLY A 425 11.83 -9.06 -16.55
C GLY A 425 11.23 -8.58 -15.23
N TRP A 426 11.77 -9.02 -14.10
CA TRP A 426 11.30 -8.66 -12.74
C TRP A 426 11.16 -7.15 -12.52
N GLU A 427 11.96 -6.35 -13.22
CA GLU A 427 11.92 -4.89 -13.14
C GLU A 427 10.58 -4.29 -13.62
N GLN A 428 9.75 -5.08 -14.32
CA GLN A 428 8.39 -4.66 -14.72
C GLN A 428 7.39 -4.82 -13.58
N GLY A 429 7.70 -5.65 -12.58
CA GLY A 429 6.85 -5.93 -11.43
C GLY A 429 7.20 -5.09 -10.20
N TYR A 430 6.23 -4.36 -9.65
CA TYR A 430 6.48 -3.58 -8.44
C TYR A 430 6.78 -4.51 -7.25
N TYR A 431 6.02 -5.59 -7.07
CA TYR A 431 6.30 -6.62 -6.07
C TYR A 431 7.77 -7.09 -6.14
N TRP A 432 8.22 -7.49 -7.33
CA TRP A 432 9.56 -8.03 -7.53
C TRP A 432 10.67 -7.00 -7.33
N SER A 433 10.40 -5.75 -7.67
CA SER A 433 11.35 -4.66 -7.47
C SER A 433 11.56 -4.36 -5.99
N VAL A 434 10.48 -4.40 -5.18
CA VAL A 434 10.57 -4.29 -3.72
C VAL A 434 11.28 -5.52 -3.14
N ASN A 435 10.97 -6.72 -3.63
CA ASN A 435 11.61 -7.96 -3.19
C ASN A 435 13.13 -7.94 -3.45
N ALA A 436 13.56 -7.44 -4.60
CA ALA A 436 14.99 -7.29 -4.92
C ALA A 436 15.67 -6.32 -3.95
N LEU A 437 15.06 -5.15 -3.70
CA LEU A 437 15.61 -4.13 -2.80
C LEU A 437 15.64 -4.63 -1.35
N SER A 438 14.56 -5.23 -0.85
CA SER A 438 14.45 -5.71 0.54
C SER A 438 15.44 -6.83 0.83
N ASN A 439 15.57 -7.79 -0.08
CA ASN A 439 16.55 -8.88 0.05
C ASN A 439 17.99 -8.35 0.13
N TYR A 440 18.34 -7.36 -0.70
CA TYR A 440 19.65 -6.72 -0.61
C TYR A 440 19.83 -5.96 0.69
N ALA A 441 18.85 -5.15 1.07
CA ALA A 441 18.88 -4.32 2.28
C ALA A 441 19.04 -5.15 3.56
N LEU A 442 18.45 -6.34 3.60
CA LEU A 442 18.55 -7.29 4.72
C LEU A 442 19.80 -8.17 4.66
N SER A 443 20.55 -8.12 3.57
CA SER A 443 21.79 -8.89 3.43
C SER A 443 22.94 -8.22 4.20
N ASN A 444 23.97 -9.02 4.49
CA ASN A 444 25.23 -8.50 5.06
C ASN A 444 26.10 -7.72 4.04
N LEU A 445 25.62 -7.56 2.80
CA LEU A 445 26.27 -6.78 1.76
C LEU A 445 25.83 -5.31 1.78
N CYS A 446 24.65 -5.03 2.31
CA CYS A 446 24.15 -3.67 2.45
C CYS A 446 24.89 -2.94 3.57
N SER A 447 25.49 -1.80 3.25
CA SER A 447 26.11 -0.95 4.27
C SER A 447 25.04 -0.23 5.13
N ALA A 448 25.44 0.23 6.31
CA ALA A 448 24.54 1.02 7.15
C ALA A 448 24.13 2.34 6.47
N GLU A 449 25.04 2.93 5.68
CA GLU A 449 24.82 4.13 4.88
C GLU A 449 23.79 3.89 3.77
N ASP A 450 23.92 2.78 3.05
CA ASP A 450 22.98 2.41 1.99
C ASP A 450 21.60 2.11 2.56
N ASN A 451 21.52 1.39 3.67
CA ASN A 451 20.27 1.11 4.34
C ASN A 451 19.58 2.40 4.83
N ALA A 452 20.36 3.33 5.40
CA ALA A 452 19.85 4.65 5.79
C ALA A 452 19.35 5.47 4.59
N LEU A 453 20.04 5.37 3.45
CA LEU A 453 19.61 6.01 2.20
C LEU A 453 18.28 5.44 1.71
N ILE A 454 18.13 4.11 1.70
CA ILE A 454 16.88 3.45 1.31
C ILE A 454 15.73 3.98 2.17
N HIS A 455 15.84 3.90 3.49
CA HIS A 455 14.78 4.35 4.39
C HIS A 455 14.44 5.84 4.22
N LYS A 456 15.45 6.68 4.03
CA LYS A 456 15.27 8.12 3.81
C LYS A 456 14.47 8.41 2.54
N GLU A 457 14.82 7.77 1.43
CA GLU A 457 14.16 8.06 0.14
C GLU A 457 12.75 7.44 0.07
N LEU A 458 12.55 6.23 0.63
CA LEU A 458 11.21 5.65 0.75
C LEU A 458 10.31 6.49 1.67
N ALA A 459 10.84 7.04 2.78
CA ALA A 459 10.08 7.93 3.65
C ALA A 459 9.64 9.23 2.95
N LYS A 460 10.49 9.81 2.10
CA LYS A 460 10.11 10.97 1.27
C LYS A 460 8.97 10.62 0.30
N MET A 461 9.06 9.48 -0.37
CA MET A 461 7.99 9.04 -1.28
C MET A 461 6.69 8.75 -0.52
N GLN A 462 6.78 8.17 0.68
CA GLN A 462 5.63 7.95 1.54
C GLN A 462 4.95 9.27 1.92
N GLN A 463 5.73 10.34 2.22
CA GLN A 463 5.18 11.66 2.49
C GLN A 463 4.44 12.22 1.27
N VAL A 464 5.00 12.05 0.06
CA VAL A 464 4.30 12.42 -1.19
C VAL A 464 2.96 11.70 -1.31
N CYS A 465 2.90 10.42 -0.92
CA CYS A 465 1.64 9.67 -0.92
C CYS A 465 0.61 10.22 0.07
N TYR A 466 1.03 10.62 1.29
CA TYR A 466 0.12 11.24 2.27
C TYR A 466 -0.42 12.58 1.78
N ASP A 467 0.46 13.46 1.30
CA ASP A 467 0.08 14.78 0.79
C ASP A 467 -0.88 14.65 -0.41
N LYS A 468 -0.57 13.72 -1.30
CA LYS A 468 -1.39 13.48 -2.50
C LYS A 468 -2.75 12.86 -2.19
N ALA A 469 -2.85 11.98 -1.20
CA ALA A 469 -4.13 11.43 -0.76
C ALA A 469 -5.08 12.53 -0.26
N ALA A 470 -4.55 13.49 0.51
CA ALA A 470 -5.32 14.64 0.96
C ALA A 470 -5.77 15.54 -0.22
N GLU A 471 -4.85 15.86 -1.13
CA GLU A 471 -5.14 16.64 -2.36
C GLU A 471 -6.20 15.93 -3.23
N MET A 472 -6.08 14.62 -3.42
CA MET A 472 -7.03 13.83 -4.21
C MET A 472 -8.42 13.88 -3.60
N LYS A 473 -8.55 13.72 -2.29
CA LYS A 473 -9.83 13.78 -1.58
C LYS A 473 -10.53 15.13 -1.80
N ASP A 474 -9.79 16.22 -1.66
CA ASP A 474 -10.33 17.57 -1.86
C ASP A 474 -10.74 17.81 -3.31
N ALA A 475 -9.95 17.35 -4.28
CA ALA A 475 -10.25 17.48 -5.70
C ALA A 475 -11.50 16.67 -6.10
N ILE A 476 -11.61 15.43 -5.65
CA ILE A 476 -12.73 14.52 -5.93
C ILE A 476 -14.06 15.11 -5.44
N ALA A 477 -14.08 15.79 -4.30
CA ALA A 477 -15.28 16.38 -3.73
C ALA A 477 -16.03 17.36 -4.65
N SER A 478 -15.35 17.89 -5.67
CA SER A 478 -15.92 18.81 -6.68
C SER A 478 -16.21 18.19 -8.05
N MET A 479 -15.96 16.89 -8.21
CA MET A 479 -16.07 16.17 -9.48
C MET A 479 -17.38 15.38 -9.58
N ASP A 480 -17.87 15.18 -10.80
CA ASP A 480 -18.86 14.13 -11.06
C ASP A 480 -18.20 12.74 -10.93
N THR A 481 -19.01 11.70 -10.71
CA THR A 481 -18.51 10.34 -10.46
C THR A 481 -17.62 9.80 -11.59
N ALA A 482 -17.89 10.09 -12.85
CA ALA A 482 -17.09 9.61 -13.98
C ALA A 482 -15.71 10.29 -14.02
N SER A 483 -15.68 11.60 -13.82
CA SER A 483 -14.45 12.39 -13.69
C SER A 483 -13.65 11.98 -12.46
N ALA A 484 -14.30 11.74 -11.32
CA ALA A 484 -13.69 11.28 -10.08
C ALA A 484 -13.02 9.89 -10.25
N LYS A 485 -13.70 8.94 -10.91
CA LYS A 485 -13.15 7.62 -11.25
C LYS A 485 -11.87 7.73 -12.09
N THR A 486 -11.95 8.52 -13.17
CA THR A 486 -10.79 8.74 -14.06
C THR A 486 -9.62 9.38 -13.31
N TYR A 487 -9.90 10.42 -12.51
CA TYR A 487 -8.89 11.15 -11.76
C TYR A 487 -8.26 10.28 -10.68
N ALA A 488 -9.05 9.64 -9.82
CA ALA A 488 -8.54 8.81 -8.71
C ALA A 488 -7.67 7.67 -9.24
N THR A 489 -8.17 6.92 -10.26
CA THR A 489 -7.41 5.84 -10.90
C THR A 489 -6.07 6.32 -11.44
N ALA A 490 -6.06 7.43 -12.18
CA ALA A 490 -4.85 7.97 -12.79
C ALA A 490 -3.82 8.45 -11.73
N GLN A 491 -4.28 9.14 -10.67
CA GLN A 491 -3.37 9.66 -9.64
C GLN A 491 -2.74 8.54 -8.81
N SER A 492 -3.53 7.54 -8.36
CA SER A 492 -3.01 6.39 -7.63
C SER A 492 -2.02 5.57 -8.47
N ALA A 493 -2.34 5.32 -9.74
CA ALA A 493 -1.44 4.64 -10.67
C ALA A 493 -0.13 5.43 -10.90
N ALA A 494 -0.19 6.76 -10.95
CA ALA A 494 0.99 7.61 -11.08
C ALA A 494 1.88 7.53 -9.83
N LEU A 495 1.30 7.54 -8.62
CA LEU A 495 2.06 7.36 -7.38
C LEU A 495 2.72 5.98 -7.30
N ALA A 496 1.99 4.92 -7.64
CA ALA A 496 2.54 3.56 -7.69
C ALA A 496 3.70 3.45 -8.67
N LYS A 497 3.57 4.07 -9.85
CA LYS A 497 4.66 4.14 -10.84
C LYS A 497 5.87 4.89 -10.32
N GLN A 498 5.68 6.01 -9.62
CA GLN A 498 6.80 6.78 -9.03
C GLN A 498 7.52 5.98 -7.94
N ALA A 499 6.77 5.31 -7.06
CA ALA A 499 7.34 4.46 -6.02
C ALA A 499 8.11 3.27 -6.61
N HIS A 500 7.55 2.63 -7.64
CA HIS A 500 8.22 1.55 -8.37
C HIS A 500 9.52 2.02 -9.02
N GLN A 501 9.50 3.15 -9.72
CA GLN A 501 10.69 3.73 -10.34
C GLN A 501 11.77 4.10 -9.30
N LEU A 502 11.37 4.71 -8.18
CA LEU A 502 12.29 5.00 -7.07
C LEU A 502 12.95 3.72 -6.54
N THR A 503 12.17 2.65 -6.35
CA THR A 503 12.68 1.36 -5.87
C THR A 503 13.74 0.79 -6.81
N LEU A 504 13.49 0.84 -8.13
CA LEU A 504 14.45 0.40 -9.15
C LEU A 504 15.70 1.30 -9.19
N GLU A 505 15.53 2.60 -9.11
CA GLU A 505 16.64 3.57 -9.11
C GLU A 505 17.54 3.36 -7.87
N LEU A 506 16.95 3.15 -6.69
CA LEU A 506 17.68 2.83 -5.47
C LEU A 506 18.44 1.51 -5.59
N TYR A 507 17.77 0.46 -6.04
CA TYR A 507 18.39 -0.85 -6.25
C TYR A 507 19.60 -0.73 -7.18
N LYS A 508 19.43 -0.12 -8.36
CA LYS A 508 20.51 0.08 -9.33
C LYS A 508 21.65 0.92 -8.79
N HIS A 509 21.35 1.98 -8.06
CA HIS A 509 22.37 2.83 -7.45
C HIS A 509 23.22 2.07 -6.43
N ILE A 510 22.57 1.31 -5.54
CA ILE A 510 23.24 0.65 -4.43
C ILE A 510 23.97 -0.62 -4.89
N VAL A 511 23.30 -1.46 -5.70
CA VAL A 511 23.82 -2.78 -6.10
C VAL A 511 24.75 -2.68 -7.29
N SER A 512 24.38 -1.91 -8.32
CA SER A 512 25.13 -1.80 -9.58
C SER A 512 26.02 -0.56 -9.65
N HIS A 513 25.95 0.31 -8.63
CA HIS A 513 26.64 1.61 -8.60
C HIS A 513 26.28 2.54 -9.78
N GLU A 514 25.10 2.36 -10.36
CA GLU A 514 24.57 3.24 -11.39
C GLU A 514 24.07 4.55 -10.79
N HIS A 515 24.31 5.66 -11.49
CA HIS A 515 23.90 6.98 -11.01
C HIS A 515 22.65 7.47 -11.75
N THR A 516 21.59 7.73 -10.99
CA THR A 516 20.40 8.43 -11.51
C THR A 516 20.54 9.92 -11.28
N PHE A 517 20.75 10.67 -12.35
CA PHE A 517 20.94 12.11 -12.27
C PHE A 517 19.58 12.84 -12.27
N GLY A 518 19.52 13.95 -11.51
CA GLY A 518 18.40 14.88 -11.54
C GLY A 518 18.42 15.78 -12.80
N ASP A 519 17.64 16.84 -12.76
CA ASP A 519 17.57 17.81 -13.87
C ASP A 519 18.86 18.60 -14.02
N TRP A 520 19.06 19.14 -15.25
CA TRP A 520 20.18 20.02 -15.53
C TRP A 520 19.96 21.41 -14.93
N GLU A 521 20.82 21.81 -14.03
CA GLU A 521 20.86 23.16 -13.48
C GLU A 521 21.90 24.01 -14.22
N THR A 522 21.48 25.14 -14.75
CA THR A 522 22.39 26.07 -15.42
C THR A 522 23.27 26.76 -14.37
N THR A 523 24.54 26.40 -14.33
CA THR A 523 25.55 27.01 -13.44
C THR A 523 26.16 28.28 -14.00
N THR A 524 26.25 28.34 -15.33
CA THR A 524 26.70 29.53 -16.07
C THR A 524 25.80 29.73 -17.28
N PRO A 525 24.98 30.79 -17.32
CA PRO A 525 24.15 31.06 -18.49
C PRO A 525 25.02 31.34 -19.74
N PRO A 526 24.68 30.79 -20.89
CA PRO A 526 25.39 31.10 -22.13
C PRO A 526 25.11 32.54 -22.57
N THR A 527 26.12 33.16 -23.16
CA THR A 527 26.00 34.46 -23.80
C THR A 527 26.27 34.34 -25.29
N CYS A 528 26.02 35.37 -26.06
CA CYS A 528 26.38 35.38 -27.47
C CYS A 528 27.92 35.40 -27.71
N LYS A 529 28.71 35.64 -26.66
CA LYS A 529 30.18 35.64 -26.67
C LYS A 529 30.76 34.35 -26.15
N ASP A 530 30.21 33.89 -25.02
CA ASP A 530 30.80 32.79 -24.27
C ASP A 530 29.77 31.63 -24.14
N GLU A 531 30.26 30.40 -24.14
CA GLU A 531 29.47 29.21 -23.83
C GLU A 531 29.05 29.24 -22.38
N GLY A 532 27.93 28.61 -22.07
CA GLY A 532 27.44 28.39 -20.73
C GLY A 532 27.83 27.00 -20.21
N ALA A 533 27.48 26.75 -18.97
CA ALA A 533 27.64 25.46 -18.33
C ALA A 533 26.37 25.06 -17.57
N ALA A 534 26.06 23.79 -17.58
CA ALA A 534 25.04 23.21 -16.72
C ALA A 534 25.61 21.98 -16.02
N THR A 535 25.15 21.75 -14.81
CA THR A 535 25.52 20.61 -13.97
C THR A 535 24.26 19.86 -13.60
N GLN A 536 24.32 18.55 -13.52
CA GLN A 536 23.30 17.75 -12.84
C GLN A 536 23.98 16.87 -11.80
N THR A 537 23.29 16.65 -10.69
CA THR A 537 23.77 15.88 -9.54
C THR A 537 23.00 14.58 -9.44
N CYS A 538 23.65 13.50 -9.04
CA CYS A 538 22.96 12.25 -8.75
C CYS A 538 21.93 12.45 -7.64
N LYS A 539 20.74 11.87 -7.80
CA LYS A 539 19.65 11.97 -6.81
C LYS A 539 20.03 11.40 -5.44
N PHE A 540 20.98 10.46 -5.40
CA PHE A 540 21.29 9.66 -4.21
C PHE A 540 22.68 9.90 -3.63
N CYS A 541 23.60 10.57 -4.37
CA CYS A 541 24.94 10.86 -3.89
C CYS A 541 25.46 12.20 -4.43
N THR A 542 26.71 12.53 -4.13
CA THR A 542 27.32 13.81 -4.54
C THR A 542 27.92 13.79 -5.95
N LYS A 543 27.82 12.67 -6.69
CA LYS A 543 28.34 12.57 -8.06
C LYS A 543 27.67 13.57 -8.98
N THR A 544 28.47 14.34 -9.68
CA THR A 544 27.99 15.32 -10.66
C THR A 544 28.48 14.99 -12.05
N GLN A 545 27.75 15.46 -13.05
CA GLN A 545 28.24 15.55 -14.42
C GLN A 545 27.88 16.93 -14.99
N ASN A 546 28.73 17.38 -15.92
CA ASN A 546 28.64 18.72 -16.48
C ASN A 546 28.45 18.65 -17.99
N LYS A 547 27.75 19.62 -18.55
CA LYS A 547 27.70 19.85 -19.99
C LYS A 547 27.91 21.31 -20.33
N ILE A 548 28.50 21.53 -21.50
CA ILE A 548 28.66 22.85 -22.08
C ILE A 548 27.32 23.23 -22.74
N LEU A 549 26.85 24.44 -22.48
CA LEU A 549 25.72 25.04 -23.19
C LEU A 549 26.26 25.87 -24.34
N PRO A 550 25.76 25.68 -25.58
CA PRO A 550 26.25 26.44 -26.73
C PRO A 550 25.97 27.95 -26.52
N LYS A 551 26.79 28.78 -27.17
CA LYS A 551 26.60 30.24 -27.14
C LYS A 551 25.17 30.60 -27.54
N ALA A 552 24.62 31.60 -26.87
CA ALA A 552 23.30 32.11 -27.23
C ALA A 552 23.32 32.73 -28.64
N THR A 553 22.31 32.44 -29.42
CA THR A 553 22.13 33.01 -30.76
C THR A 553 21.57 34.43 -30.72
N GLU A 554 20.93 34.79 -29.63
CA GLU A 554 20.33 36.10 -29.44
C GLU A 554 21.38 37.11 -28.91
N HIS A 555 21.34 38.33 -29.48
CA HIS A 555 22.20 39.41 -29.06
C HIS A 555 21.41 40.44 -28.26
N SER A 556 22.01 40.95 -27.16
CA SER A 556 21.47 42.08 -26.39
C SER A 556 21.95 43.39 -27.02
N TRP A 557 21.14 43.93 -27.94
CA TRP A 557 21.47 45.15 -28.64
C TRP A 557 21.33 46.39 -27.71
N ASP A 558 22.15 47.42 -27.99
CA ASP A 558 22.00 48.75 -27.40
C ASP A 558 20.85 49.51 -28.11
N ASP A 559 20.64 50.81 -27.74
CA ASP A 559 19.60 51.61 -28.33
C ASP A 559 19.90 52.06 -29.76
N GLY A 560 21.08 51.74 -30.28
CA GLY A 560 21.57 52.05 -31.59
C GLY A 560 21.88 53.53 -31.81
N VAL A 561 22.92 53.75 -32.56
CA VAL A 561 23.37 55.10 -32.96
C VAL A 561 23.04 55.34 -34.42
N VAL A 562 22.49 56.52 -34.76
CA VAL A 562 22.31 56.91 -36.16
C VAL A 562 23.69 57.17 -36.79
N SER A 563 24.14 56.23 -37.58
CA SER A 563 25.46 56.32 -38.25
C SER A 563 25.40 57.12 -39.55
N LYS A 564 24.22 57.19 -40.12
CA LYS A 564 23.90 58.01 -41.31
C LYS A 564 22.49 58.56 -41.19
N PRO A 565 22.29 59.87 -41.07
CA PRO A 565 20.93 60.43 -41.03
C PRO A 565 20.19 60.22 -42.37
N ALA A 566 18.91 59.93 -42.28
CA ALA A 566 18.05 59.91 -43.45
C ALA A 566 17.83 61.34 -43.96
N THR A 567 17.74 61.50 -45.26
CA THR A 567 17.40 62.77 -45.92
C THR A 567 16.10 62.57 -46.75
N THR A 568 15.65 63.62 -47.40
CA THR A 568 14.51 63.52 -48.31
C THR A 568 14.81 62.73 -49.58
N GLU A 569 16.10 62.49 -49.89
CA GLU A 569 16.56 61.87 -51.14
C GLU A 569 17.28 60.52 -50.88
N ALA A 570 17.66 60.23 -49.65
CA ALA A 570 18.41 59.04 -49.28
C ALA A 570 17.97 58.45 -47.95
N ILE A 571 18.01 57.13 -47.86
CA ILE A 571 17.83 56.39 -46.61
C ILE A 571 18.98 56.64 -45.62
N GLY A 572 18.70 56.63 -44.36
CA GLY A 572 19.69 56.65 -43.28
C GLY A 572 20.00 55.26 -42.76
N ASP A 573 20.99 55.17 -41.90
CA ASP A 573 21.40 53.92 -41.23
C ASP A 573 21.47 54.14 -39.71
N LYS A 574 20.95 53.17 -38.97
CA LYS A 574 21.09 53.10 -37.53
C LYS A 574 21.84 51.81 -37.16
N THR A 575 22.99 51.99 -36.52
CA THR A 575 23.83 50.87 -36.13
C THR A 575 23.62 50.53 -34.66
N PHE A 576 23.29 49.30 -34.39
CA PHE A 576 23.17 48.74 -33.02
C PHE A 576 24.41 47.91 -32.74
N THR A 577 24.90 48.01 -31.50
CA THR A 577 26.00 47.21 -31.00
C THR A 577 25.55 46.30 -29.91
N CYS A 578 25.90 45.03 -29.97
CA CYS A 578 25.61 44.09 -28.91
C CYS A 578 26.36 44.46 -27.64
N LYS A 579 25.67 44.64 -26.55
CA LYS A 579 26.25 45.02 -25.23
C LYS A 579 27.22 43.97 -24.68
N ILE A 580 27.17 42.74 -25.19
CA ILE A 580 27.96 41.60 -24.67
C ILE A 580 29.14 41.29 -25.60
N CYS A 581 28.89 41.03 -26.89
CA CYS A 581 29.92 40.55 -27.82
C CYS A 581 30.44 41.61 -28.78
N GLN A 582 29.92 42.84 -28.70
CA GLN A 582 30.28 43.97 -29.56
C GLN A 582 30.01 43.78 -31.06
N ALA A 583 29.31 42.70 -31.44
CA ALA A 583 28.82 42.57 -32.82
C ALA A 583 27.90 43.73 -33.16
N THR A 584 27.95 44.16 -34.41
CA THR A 584 27.07 45.25 -34.91
C THR A 584 26.05 44.76 -35.90
N LYS A 585 24.87 45.33 -35.91
CA LYS A 585 23.87 45.22 -36.98
C LYS A 585 23.43 46.61 -37.36
N THR A 586 23.11 46.79 -38.64
CA THR A 586 22.62 48.06 -39.19
C THR A 586 21.19 47.89 -39.68
N GLU A 587 20.31 48.80 -39.30
CA GLU A 587 18.95 48.88 -39.79
C GLU A 587 18.77 50.17 -40.54
N THR A 588 18.04 50.16 -41.66
CA THR A 588 17.81 51.32 -42.48
C THR A 588 16.76 52.26 -41.87
N ILE A 589 17.03 53.52 -41.86
CA ILE A 589 16.07 54.58 -41.50
C ILE A 589 15.40 55.03 -42.81
N PRO A 590 14.06 54.95 -42.93
CA PRO A 590 13.36 55.41 -44.15
C PRO A 590 13.64 56.86 -44.48
N VAL A 591 13.58 57.23 -45.75
CA VAL A 591 13.70 58.65 -46.19
C VAL A 591 12.71 59.55 -45.45
N VAL A 592 13.15 60.75 -45.09
CA VAL A 592 12.28 61.72 -44.49
C VAL A 592 11.29 62.26 -45.55
N VAL A 593 10.06 61.86 -45.45
CA VAL A 593 9.02 62.38 -46.32
C VAL A 593 8.78 63.83 -45.92
N SER A 594 9.13 64.81 -46.80
CA SER A 594 8.74 66.17 -46.61
C SER A 594 7.21 66.30 -46.69
N SER A 595 6.57 66.56 -45.57
CA SER A 595 5.16 66.88 -45.60
C SER A 595 4.93 68.10 -46.50
N PRO A 596 3.98 68.04 -47.45
CA PRO A 596 3.53 69.25 -48.10
C PRO A 596 3.00 70.21 -47.03
N ASN A 597 3.40 71.46 -47.16
CA ASN A 597 3.01 72.55 -46.24
C ASN A 597 1.50 72.83 -46.42
N THR A 598 0.62 72.01 -45.87
CA THR A 598 -0.81 72.27 -45.74
C THR A 598 -1.07 72.38 -44.23
N GLY A 599 -1.38 73.57 -43.82
CA GLY A 599 -1.67 73.90 -42.43
C GLY A 599 -2.88 73.10 -41.91
N ASP A 600 -2.58 72.08 -41.18
CA ASP A 600 -3.51 71.50 -40.24
C ASP A 600 -2.71 70.76 -39.16
N SER A 601 -2.65 71.44 -38.02
CA SER A 601 -1.85 71.01 -36.83
C SER A 601 -2.49 69.88 -36.04
N PHE A 602 -3.44 69.12 -36.61
CA PHE A 602 -4.23 68.15 -35.83
C PHE A 602 -4.02 66.67 -36.19
N SER A 603 -3.28 66.37 -37.27
CA SER A 603 -3.19 64.99 -37.76
C SER A 603 -1.91 64.25 -37.35
N ILE A 604 -0.91 64.89 -36.74
CA ILE A 604 0.39 64.28 -36.44
C ILE A 604 0.41 63.60 -35.08
N ALA A 605 -0.52 63.93 -34.17
CA ALA A 605 -0.59 63.31 -32.86
C ALA A 605 -1.26 61.92 -32.85
N LEU A 606 -2.04 61.56 -33.89
CA LEU A 606 -2.79 60.30 -33.88
C LEU A 606 -2.04 59.13 -34.51
N SER A 607 -1.07 59.41 -35.39
CA SER A 607 -0.29 58.33 -36.05
C SER A 607 0.92 57.87 -35.19
N ALA A 608 1.39 58.71 -34.24
CA ALA A 608 2.41 58.26 -33.29
C ALA A 608 1.84 57.41 -32.13
N LEU A 609 0.53 57.56 -31.84
CA LEU A 609 -0.10 56.78 -30.77
C LEU A 609 -0.50 55.36 -31.18
N THR A 610 -0.72 55.14 -32.49
CA THR A 610 -1.05 53.79 -33.01
C THR A 610 0.16 52.90 -33.16
N MET A 611 1.38 53.45 -33.31
CA MET A 611 2.59 52.62 -33.37
C MET A 611 3.11 52.17 -31.97
N VAL A 612 2.80 52.92 -30.93
CA VAL A 612 3.19 52.53 -29.55
C VAL A 612 2.26 51.47 -28.96
N LEU A 613 1.02 51.40 -29.41
CA LEU A 613 0.05 50.38 -28.93
C LEU A 613 0.17 49.04 -29.63
N SER A 614 0.83 48.95 -30.78
CA SER A 614 1.05 47.65 -31.48
C SER A 614 2.29 46.90 -30.96
N MET A 615 3.21 47.52 -30.23
CA MET A 615 4.39 46.85 -29.65
C MET A 615 4.18 46.38 -28.20
N SER A 616 3.14 46.84 -27.52
CA SER A 616 2.83 46.37 -26.15
C SER A 616 1.86 45.15 -26.10
N GLY A 617 1.25 44.79 -27.25
CA GLY A 617 0.34 43.66 -27.34
C GLY A 617 0.99 42.28 -27.53
N ALA A 618 2.26 42.24 -27.99
CA ALA A 618 2.97 40.99 -28.23
C ALA A 618 3.72 40.41 -27.04
N ALA A 619 3.84 41.18 -25.96
CA ALA A 619 4.59 40.72 -24.76
C ALA A 619 3.72 40.05 -23.70
N LEU A 620 2.39 39.98 -23.88
CA LEU A 620 1.47 39.44 -22.85
C LEU A 620 0.89 38.05 -23.17
N VAL A 621 1.30 37.41 -24.25
CA VAL A 621 0.73 36.09 -24.65
C VAL A 621 1.68 34.92 -24.41
N ILE A 622 2.91 35.14 -23.96
CA ILE A 622 3.91 34.03 -23.74
C ILE A 622 4.09 33.63 -22.27
N LYS A 623 3.28 34.14 -21.35
CA LYS A 623 3.40 33.75 -19.92
C LYS A 623 2.25 32.89 -19.38
N LYS A 624 1.64 32.04 -20.23
CA LYS A 624 0.63 31.08 -19.74
C LYS A 624 0.68 29.74 -20.50
N LYS A 625 1.84 29.09 -20.47
CA LYS A 625 1.95 27.64 -20.77
C LYS A 625 3.32 27.12 -20.31
N VAL A 626 3.56 27.08 -19.00
CA VAL A 626 4.42 26.07 -18.33
C VAL A 626 4.02 26.10 -16.87
N PHE A 627 3.14 25.22 -16.50
CA PHE A 627 3.11 24.52 -15.22
C PHE A 627 2.39 23.19 -15.46
#